data_aa0d757ecbfcca1c9a3e251a7270d459
#
_entry.id   aa0d757ecbfcca1c9a3e251a7270d459
#
_cell.length_a   1.000
_cell.length_b   1.000
_cell.length_c   1.000
_cell.angle_alpha   90.00
_cell.angle_beta   90.00
_cell.angle_gamma   90.00
#
_symmetry.space_group_name_H-M   'P 1'
#
loop_
_entity.id
_entity.type
_entity.pdbx_description
1 polymer ?
#
loop_
_entity_poly.entity_id
_entity_poly.type
_entity_poly.pdbx_seq_one_letter_code
_entity_poly.pdbx_strand_id
1 'polypeptide(L)'
;MQQTAHNPTVGLSTYEAIRTDIIFGRLAPDTKLKLDTMKAAYKASISTLRESLNRLSSEGFVIAQEQRGFFVAPISAADLREI
;
A
#
# COMPACT_ATOMS: atom_id res chain seq x y z
N MET A 1 -24.33 -10.16 -2.43
CA MET A 1 -23.95 -10.30 -2.59
C MET A 1 -23.02 -10.15 -2.58
N GLN A 2 -22.77 -10.00 -2.60
CA GLN A 2 -22.02 -9.84 -2.61
C GLN A 2 -21.10 -9.87 -2.94
N GLN A 3 -20.98 -9.93 -3.02
CA GLN A 3 -20.17 -9.95 -3.30
C GLN A 3 -19.55 -9.75 -3.99
N THR A 4 -19.85 -9.60 -4.21
CA THR A 4 -19.34 -9.43 -4.83
C THR A 4 -18.52 -8.98 -5.26
N ALA A 5 -18.60 -8.72 -5.21
CA ALA A 5 -17.96 -8.29 -5.50
C ALA A 5 -16.97 -8.27 -5.80
N HIS A 6 -16.90 -8.55 -5.80
CA HIS A 6 -16.04 -8.60 -6.04
C HIS A 6 -15.16 -8.56 -6.58
N ASN A 7 -15.17 -8.62 -6.56
CA ASN A 7 -14.35 -9.00 -7.03
C ASN A 7 -13.42 -8.68 -8.10
N PRO A 8 -13.70 -8.25 -9.28
CA PRO A 8 -12.84 -7.82 -10.37
C PRO A 8 -11.92 -6.67 -10.00
N THR A 9 -12.07 -6.19 -8.82
CA THR A 9 -11.29 -5.05 -8.32
C THR A 9 -10.28 -5.47 -7.28
N VAL A 10 -9.73 -6.66 -7.41
CA VAL A 10 -8.76 -7.15 -6.44
C VAL A 10 -7.59 -6.19 -6.29
N GLY A 11 -7.04 -5.70 -7.41
CA GLY A 11 -5.93 -4.77 -7.35
C GLY A 11 -6.29 -3.48 -6.67
N LEU A 12 -7.47 -2.97 -6.96
CA LEU A 12 -7.94 -1.75 -6.34
C LEU A 12 -8.17 -1.94 -4.85
N SER A 13 -8.74 -3.09 -4.48
CA SER A 13 -8.96 -3.39 -3.08
C SER A 13 -7.65 -3.46 -2.30
N THR A 14 -6.64 -4.06 -2.91
CA THR A 14 -5.33 -4.15 -2.27
C THR A 14 -4.73 -2.77 -2.07
N TYR A 15 -4.82 -1.94 -3.09
CA TYR A 15 -4.33 -0.57 -3.02
C TYR A 15 -5.00 0.17 -1.86
N GLU A 16 -6.32 0.08 -1.79
CA GLU A 16 -7.05 0.79 -0.75
C GLU A 16 -6.76 0.25 0.64
N ALA A 17 -6.58 -1.06 0.75
CA ALA A 17 -6.26 -1.66 2.04
C ALA A 17 -4.92 -1.16 2.56
N ILE A 18 -3.92 -1.13 1.69
CA ILE A 18 -2.60 -0.67 2.08
C ILE A 18 -2.64 0.81 2.42
N ARG A 19 -3.32 1.59 1.58
CA ARG A 19 -3.43 3.03 1.81
C ARG A 19 -4.07 3.32 3.16
N THR A 20 -5.15 2.60 3.47
CA THR A 20 -5.84 2.76 4.73
C THR A 20 -4.93 2.40 5.90
N ASP A 21 -4.18 1.31 5.76
CA ASP A 21 -3.28 0.89 6.82
C ASP A 21 -2.20 1.94 7.09
N ILE A 22 -1.74 2.61 6.04
CA ILE A 22 -0.76 3.67 6.20
C ILE A 22 -1.38 4.87 6.89
N ILE A 23 -2.56 5.25 6.45
CA ILE A 23 -3.24 6.44 6.99
C ILE A 23 -3.55 6.24 8.47
N PHE A 24 -3.99 5.05 8.85
CA PHE A 24 -4.35 4.80 10.24
C PHE A 24 -3.19 4.32 11.09
N GLY A 25 -2.01 4.29 10.54
CA GLY A 25 -0.82 3.99 11.33
C GLY A 25 -0.56 2.51 11.58
N ARG A 26 -1.30 1.63 10.93
CA ARG A 26 -1.03 0.20 11.06
C ARG A 26 0.29 -0.17 10.42
N LEU A 27 0.66 0.56 9.38
CA LEU A 27 1.98 0.46 8.77
C LEU A 27 2.73 1.72 9.19
N ALA A 28 3.63 1.58 10.11
CA ALA A 28 4.33 2.73 10.68
C ALA A 28 5.20 3.44 9.64
N PRO A 29 5.45 4.73 9.83
CA PRO A 29 6.37 5.46 8.94
C PRO A 29 7.73 4.80 8.93
N ASP A 30 8.38 4.84 7.77
CA ASP A 30 9.72 4.29 7.56
C ASP A 30 9.79 2.77 7.66
N THR A 31 8.66 2.11 7.72
CA THR A 31 8.65 0.65 7.77
C THR A 31 8.91 0.10 6.38
N LYS A 32 9.76 -0.91 6.29
CA LYS A 32 9.99 -1.58 5.03
C LYS A 32 8.81 -2.48 4.71
N LEU A 33 8.33 -2.37 3.49
CA LEU A 33 7.19 -3.16 3.03
C LEU A 33 7.70 -4.37 2.28
N LYS A 34 7.68 -5.52 2.93
CA LYS A 34 8.16 -6.75 2.34
C LYS A 34 7.04 -7.42 1.56
N LEU A 35 7.25 -7.59 0.28
CA LEU A 35 6.21 -8.15 -0.58
C LEU A 35 5.79 -9.55 -0.16
N ASP A 36 6.75 -10.36 0.27
CA ASP A 36 6.41 -11.71 0.71
C ASP A 36 5.46 -11.70 1.89
N THR A 37 5.71 -10.82 2.84
CA THR A 37 4.86 -10.69 4.01
C THR A 37 3.49 -10.15 3.62
N MET A 38 3.50 -9.13 2.75
CA MET A 38 2.26 -8.50 2.34
C MET A 38 1.40 -9.43 1.49
N LYS A 39 2.05 -10.29 0.74
CA LYS A 39 1.33 -11.27 -0.07
C LYS A 39 0.37 -12.08 0.79
N ALA A 40 0.86 -12.54 1.93
CA ALA A 40 0.03 -13.30 2.84
C ALA A 40 -0.99 -12.41 3.56
N ALA A 41 -0.55 -11.25 4.00
CA ALA A 41 -1.41 -10.36 4.77
C ALA A 41 -2.58 -9.82 3.95
N TYR A 42 -2.33 -9.47 2.71
CA TYR A 42 -3.36 -8.88 1.85
C TYR A 42 -3.93 -9.86 0.85
N LYS A 43 -3.43 -11.08 0.85
CA LYS A 43 -3.91 -12.13 -0.05
C LYS A 43 -3.87 -11.66 -1.50
N ALA A 44 -2.76 -11.08 -1.88
CA ALA A 44 -2.58 -10.54 -3.21
C ALA A 44 -1.30 -11.05 -3.83
N SER A 45 -1.25 -11.07 -5.15
CA SER A 45 -0.05 -11.50 -5.84
C SER A 45 1.03 -10.43 -5.76
N ILE A 46 2.25 -10.83 -6.03
CA ILE A 46 3.37 -9.89 -6.04
C ILE A 46 3.14 -8.79 -7.07
N SER A 47 2.61 -9.14 -8.24
CA SER A 47 2.32 -8.15 -9.26
C SER A 47 1.33 -7.11 -8.77
N THR A 48 0.26 -7.58 -8.14
CA THR A 48 -0.76 -6.67 -7.62
C THR A 48 -0.18 -5.77 -6.56
N LEU A 49 0.65 -6.33 -5.68
CA LEU A 49 1.28 -5.53 -4.64
C LEU A 49 2.20 -4.47 -5.23
N ARG A 50 2.99 -4.85 -6.24
CA ARG A 50 3.88 -3.87 -6.86
C ARG A 50 3.10 -2.74 -7.50
N GLU A 51 2.03 -3.06 -8.20
CA GLU A 51 1.22 -2.02 -8.82
C GLU A 51 0.63 -1.09 -7.77
N SER A 52 0.12 -1.69 -6.70
CA SER A 52 -0.46 -0.89 -5.62
C SER A 52 0.58 0.00 -4.97
N LEU A 53 1.76 -0.55 -4.70
CA LEU A 53 2.81 0.23 -4.06
C LEU A 53 3.38 1.30 -4.98
N ASN A 54 3.49 1.00 -6.27
CA ASN A 54 3.94 2.01 -7.21
C ASN A 54 2.97 3.18 -7.26
N ARG A 55 1.68 2.88 -7.23
CA ARG A 55 0.68 3.92 -7.22
C ARG A 55 0.76 4.75 -5.95
N LEU A 56 0.91 4.08 -4.81
CA LEU A 56 1.04 4.78 -3.54
C LEU A 56 2.31 5.61 -3.50
N SER A 57 3.36 5.13 -4.16
CA SER A 57 4.59 5.88 -4.25
C SER A 57 4.39 7.19 -5.00
N SER A 58 3.64 7.14 -6.10
CA SER A 58 3.38 8.34 -6.86
C SER A 58 2.48 9.31 -6.09
N GLU A 59 1.74 8.81 -5.11
CA GLU A 59 0.86 9.65 -4.31
C GLU A 59 1.51 10.12 -3.01
N GLY A 60 2.73 9.67 -2.74
CA GLY A 60 3.45 10.16 -1.57
C GLY A 60 3.30 9.34 -0.31
N PHE A 61 2.56 8.24 -0.35
CA PHE A 61 2.39 7.39 0.82
C PHE A 61 3.52 6.40 1.00
N VAL A 62 4.19 6.06 -0.07
CA VAL A 62 5.22 5.04 -0.08
C VAL A 62 6.43 5.58 -0.84
N ILE A 63 7.61 5.14 -0.44
CA ILE A 63 8.83 5.49 -1.14
C ILE A 63 9.37 4.22 -1.79
N ALA A 64 9.58 4.27 -3.10
CA ALA A 64 10.16 3.16 -3.84
C ALA A 64 11.66 3.44 -3.99
N GLN A 65 12.48 2.57 -3.42
CA GLN A 65 13.93 2.71 -3.54
C GLN A 65 14.47 1.57 -4.36
N GLU A 66 15.25 1.93 -5.36
CA GLU A 66 15.86 0.91 -6.21
C GLU A 66 16.68 -0.06 -5.37
N GLN A 67 16.50 -1.34 -5.64
CA GLN A 67 17.27 -2.39 -5.00
C GLN A 67 17.00 -2.54 -3.51
N ARG A 68 16.21 -1.67 -2.93
CA ARG A 68 15.88 -1.77 -1.52
C ARG A 68 14.43 -2.11 -1.27
N GLY A 69 13.58 -1.79 -2.23
CA GLY A 69 12.17 -2.10 -2.12
C GLY A 69 11.32 -0.90 -1.79
N PHE A 70 10.23 -1.15 -1.11
CA PHE A 70 9.28 -0.11 -0.77
C PHE A 70 9.29 0.17 0.72
N PHE A 71 9.07 1.43 1.07
CA PHE A 71 9.02 1.86 2.47
C PHE A 71 7.85 2.78 2.67
N VAL A 72 7.26 2.75 3.85
CA VAL A 72 6.22 3.71 4.18
C VAL A 72 6.88 5.07 4.30
N ALA A 73 6.29 6.08 3.66
CA ALA A 73 6.85 7.41 3.71
C ALA A 73 6.89 7.93 5.15
N PRO A 74 7.94 8.66 5.51
CA PRO A 74 8.05 9.18 6.88
C PRO A 74 6.97 10.20 7.20
N ILE A 75 6.47 10.89 6.17
CA ILE A 75 5.39 11.86 6.34
C ILE A 75 4.32 11.52 5.34
N SER A 76 3.13 11.21 5.85
CA SER A 76 2.03 10.84 4.96
C SER A 76 1.45 12.07 4.28
N ALA A 77 0.79 11.85 3.15
CA ALA A 77 0.14 12.94 2.45
C ALA A 77 -0.93 13.59 3.32
N ALA A 78 -1.56 12.80 4.16
CA ALA A 78 -2.59 13.33 5.06
C ALA A 78 -2.00 14.36 6.01
N ASP A 79 -0.80 14.08 6.51
CA ASP A 79 -0.14 15.02 7.40
C ASP A 79 0.15 16.34 6.70
N LEU A 80 0.56 16.25 5.46
CA LEU A 80 0.88 17.45 4.73
C LEU A 80 -0.33 18.33 4.52
N ARG A 81 -1.48 17.72 4.41
CA ARG A 81 -2.69 18.48 4.19
C ARG A 81 -3.16 19.23 5.42
N GLU A 82 -2.59 18.92 6.54
CA GLU A 82 -2.92 19.63 7.76
C GLU A 82 -2.55 21.09 7.71
N ILE A 83 -1.65 21.41 6.88
CA ILE A 83 -1.15 22.78 6.79
C ILE A 83 -2.13 23.75 6.16
#